data_f01632b00da927989afcf931cbbdbd4b
#
_entry.id   f01632b00da927989afcf931cbbdbd4b
#
_cell.length_a   1.000
_cell.length_b   1.000
_cell.length_c   1.000
_cell.angle_alpha   90.00
_cell.angle_beta   90.00
_cell.angle_gamma   90.00
#
_symmetry.space_group_name_H-M   'P 1'
#
loop_
_entity.id
_entity.type
_entity.pdbx_description
1 polymer ?
#
loop_
_entity_poly.entity_id
_entity_poly.type
_entity_poly.pdbx_seq_one_letter_code
_entity_poly.pdbx_strand_id
1 'polypeptide(L)'
;EEDYESYKLLKNAFADKTLNEITDNLYKFMRSLPFPERWIAEVHKNFTDDKIFDSFIKDNICVAQTKLKEAFSMYEVFEEYACRKEIEGIPFIKHIKMNETADSDRELLHRLRKLLESGDIDTIAKSDWKFSTIKRFPTNKAFNASLDDDIRIKFKDNYAFCASYRNKYKDIVAKITDMFNNTKLIMKENMLESDRIFTVLCRVCEDIDKISQEMKLERNGVTFSDVEIMARELLVKDTEWTCSHGALRGNSQKQAL
;
A
#
# COMPACT_ATOMS: atom_id res chain seq x y z
N GLU A 1 23.61 28.81 3.90
CA GLU A 1 24.06 27.37 3.93
C GLU A 1 22.88 26.44 4.21
N GLU A 2 22.08 26.72 5.25
CA GLU A 2 20.88 25.92 5.62
C GLU A 2 19.83 25.87 4.51
N ASP A 3 19.57 26.99 3.85
CA ASP A 3 18.62 27.07 2.73
C ASP A 3 19.07 26.24 1.50
N TYR A 4 20.38 26.18 1.27
CA TYR A 4 20.93 25.38 0.17
C TYR A 4 20.77 23.89 0.41
N GLU A 5 21.02 23.38 1.62
CA GLU A 5 20.82 21.96 1.97
C GLU A 5 19.34 21.57 1.96
N SER A 6 18.46 22.48 2.41
CA SER A 6 17.01 22.30 2.32
C SER A 6 16.53 22.21 0.88
N TYR A 7 16.99 23.09 -0.01
CA TYR A 7 16.69 23.04 -1.43
C TYR A 7 17.19 21.74 -2.08
N LYS A 8 18.40 21.32 -1.75
CA LYS A 8 19.00 20.08 -2.25
C LYS A 8 18.20 18.84 -1.81
N LEU A 9 17.70 18.83 -0.57
CA LEU A 9 16.83 17.77 -0.08
C LEU A 9 15.58 17.63 -0.95
N LEU A 10 14.88 18.74 -1.23
CA LEU A 10 13.68 18.74 -2.08
C LEU A 10 14.00 18.31 -3.53
N LYS A 11 15.10 18.79 -4.09
CA LYS A 11 15.53 18.41 -5.45
C LYS A 11 15.90 16.93 -5.59
N ASN A 12 16.43 16.33 -4.54
CA ASN A 12 16.71 14.90 -4.52
C ASN A 12 15.44 14.06 -4.38
N ALA A 13 14.43 14.58 -3.67
CA ALA A 13 13.17 13.89 -3.43
C ALA A 13 12.20 13.98 -4.63
N PHE A 14 12.21 15.11 -5.38
CA PHE A 14 11.21 15.39 -6.42
C PHE A 14 11.84 15.96 -7.69
N ALA A 15 11.27 15.60 -8.85
CA ALA A 15 11.52 16.33 -10.10
C ALA A 15 10.89 17.74 -10.01
N ASP A 16 11.50 18.74 -10.69
CA ASP A 16 11.12 20.14 -10.60
C ASP A 16 9.63 20.40 -10.84
N LYS A 17 9.06 19.80 -11.87
CA LYS A 17 7.63 19.95 -12.16
C LYS A 17 6.76 19.42 -11.02
N THR A 18 7.08 18.26 -10.49
CA THR A 18 6.37 17.63 -9.38
C THR A 18 6.52 18.45 -8.10
N LEU A 19 7.72 18.98 -7.82
CA LEU A 19 7.97 19.83 -6.68
C LEU A 19 7.10 21.09 -6.71
N ASN A 20 7.02 21.77 -7.85
CA ASN A 20 6.19 22.96 -8.02
C ASN A 20 4.69 22.66 -7.80
N GLU A 21 4.20 21.54 -8.35
CA GLU A 21 2.81 21.11 -8.18
C GLU A 21 2.49 20.76 -6.71
N ILE A 22 3.40 20.06 -6.03
CA ILE A 22 3.24 19.72 -4.60
C ILE A 22 3.25 20.98 -3.75
N THR A 23 4.19 21.88 -3.98
CA THR A 23 4.30 23.14 -3.22
C THR A 23 3.06 24.02 -3.41
N ASP A 24 2.58 24.20 -4.64
CA ASP A 24 1.38 24.97 -4.92
C ASP A 24 0.12 24.37 -4.25
N ASN A 25 -0.04 23.06 -4.32
CA ASN A 25 -1.15 22.36 -3.68
C ASN A 25 -1.08 22.45 -2.14
N LEU A 26 0.11 22.26 -1.57
CA LEU A 26 0.33 22.36 -0.13
C LEU A 26 0.08 23.79 0.36
N TYR A 27 0.60 24.81 -0.34
CA TYR A 27 0.37 26.22 -0.03
C TYR A 27 -1.12 26.56 -0.03
N LYS A 28 -1.86 26.17 -1.08
CA LYS A 28 -3.31 26.38 -1.17
C LYS A 28 -4.05 25.68 -0.02
N PHE A 29 -3.64 24.48 0.28
CA PHE A 29 -4.23 23.71 1.39
C PHE A 29 -3.96 24.38 2.73
N MET A 30 -2.72 24.76 3.04
CA MET A 30 -2.35 25.44 4.29
C MET A 30 -3.15 26.74 4.47
N ARG A 31 -3.30 27.52 3.40
CA ARG A 31 -4.13 28.75 3.43
C ARG A 31 -5.63 28.46 3.58
N SER A 32 -6.08 27.26 3.30
CA SER A 32 -7.48 26.88 3.55
C SER A 32 -7.76 26.53 5.02
N LEU A 33 -6.73 26.30 5.83
CA LEU A 33 -6.86 25.96 7.25
C LEU A 33 -6.96 27.22 8.11
N PRO A 34 -7.79 27.20 9.18
CA PRO A 34 -7.84 28.31 10.13
C PRO A 34 -6.58 28.42 11.00
N PHE A 35 -5.94 27.27 11.29
CA PHE A 35 -4.75 27.17 12.15
C PHE A 35 -3.74 26.19 11.51
N PRO A 36 -3.03 26.60 10.44
CA PRO A 36 -2.12 25.70 9.72
C PRO A 36 -0.98 25.17 10.60
N GLU A 37 -0.51 25.95 11.57
CA GLU A 37 0.53 25.55 12.52
C GLU A 37 0.14 24.32 13.37
N ARG A 38 -1.13 24.21 13.75
CA ARG A 38 -1.63 23.04 14.49
C ARG A 38 -1.66 21.79 13.63
N TRP A 39 -2.08 21.93 12.39
CA TRP A 39 -2.05 20.84 11.43
C TRP A 39 -0.62 20.37 11.14
N ILE A 40 0.32 21.30 10.95
CA ILE A 40 1.75 20.99 10.76
C ILE A 40 2.28 20.19 11.96
N ALA A 41 1.98 20.64 13.20
CA ALA A 41 2.41 19.97 14.42
C ALA A 41 1.81 18.56 14.54
N GLU A 42 0.53 18.35 14.14
CA GLU A 42 -0.12 17.05 14.13
C GLU A 42 0.51 16.11 13.09
N VAL A 43 0.80 16.59 11.89
CA VAL A 43 1.47 15.82 10.84
C VAL A 43 2.87 15.42 11.27
N HIS A 44 3.66 16.37 11.82
CA HIS A 44 4.98 16.08 12.38
C HIS A 44 4.92 14.99 13.46
N LYS A 45 3.96 15.07 14.37
CA LYS A 45 3.74 14.04 15.38
C LYS A 45 3.45 12.67 14.75
N ASN A 46 2.69 12.60 13.66
CA ASN A 46 2.39 11.36 12.97
C ASN A 46 3.65 10.67 12.39
N PHE A 47 4.66 11.44 12.01
CA PHE A 47 5.94 10.90 11.52
C PHE A 47 6.92 10.54 12.65
N THR A 48 6.85 11.20 13.81
CA THR A 48 7.87 11.11 14.86
C THR A 48 7.45 10.27 16.07
N ASP A 49 6.14 10.08 16.32
CA ASP A 49 5.62 9.34 17.47
C ASP A 49 5.69 7.82 17.26
N ASP A 50 6.49 7.14 18.06
CA ASP A 50 6.65 5.68 18.03
C ASP A 50 5.34 4.92 18.18
N LYS A 51 4.39 5.42 18.98
CA LYS A 51 3.09 4.78 19.18
C LYS A 51 2.24 4.83 17.91
N ILE A 52 2.32 5.93 17.17
CA ILE A 52 1.62 6.08 15.90
C ILE A 52 2.24 5.15 14.86
N PHE A 53 3.57 5.07 14.83
CA PHE A 53 4.29 4.12 13.97
C PHE A 53 3.92 2.67 14.28
N ASP A 54 3.92 2.27 15.55
CA ASP A 54 3.51 0.91 15.96
C ASP A 54 2.04 0.61 15.61
N SER A 55 1.14 1.60 15.74
CA SER A 55 -0.25 1.47 15.30
C SER A 55 -0.35 1.27 13.80
N PHE A 56 0.40 2.05 13.01
CA PHE A 56 0.47 1.91 11.56
C PHE A 56 0.93 0.52 11.13
N ILE A 57 1.97 -0.02 11.76
CA ILE A 57 2.45 -1.39 11.50
C ILE A 57 1.36 -2.41 11.83
N LYS A 58 0.69 -2.27 12.97
CA LYS A 58 -0.39 -3.17 13.40
C LYS A 58 -1.58 -3.15 12.44
N ASP A 59 -1.96 -1.98 11.96
CA ASP A 59 -3.05 -1.83 10.99
C ASP A 59 -2.69 -2.50 9.64
N ASN A 60 -1.45 -2.32 9.19
CA ASN A 60 -0.95 -3.00 7.99
C ASN A 60 -0.93 -4.53 8.15
N ILE A 61 -0.53 -5.04 9.30
CA ILE A 61 -0.60 -6.48 9.60
C ILE A 61 -2.06 -6.98 9.53
N CYS A 62 -3.01 -6.24 10.09
CA CYS A 62 -4.43 -6.60 10.05
C CYS A 62 -4.97 -6.66 8.60
N VAL A 63 -4.62 -5.68 7.78
CA VAL A 63 -4.95 -5.65 6.34
C VAL A 63 -4.31 -6.83 5.61
N ALA A 64 -3.03 -7.12 5.88
CA ALA A 64 -2.32 -8.24 5.28
C ALA A 64 -2.93 -9.59 5.67
N GLN A 65 -3.31 -9.77 6.93
CA GLN A 65 -4.01 -10.97 7.41
C GLN A 65 -5.37 -11.18 6.70
N THR A 66 -6.10 -10.09 6.48
CA THR A 66 -7.37 -10.14 5.74
C THR A 66 -7.16 -10.57 4.29
N LYS A 67 -6.17 -9.97 3.60
CA LYS A 67 -5.78 -10.36 2.24
C LYS A 67 -5.27 -11.82 2.18
N LEU A 68 -4.54 -12.26 3.20
CA LEU A 68 -4.04 -13.63 3.24
C LEU A 68 -5.17 -14.65 3.39
N LYS A 69 -6.27 -14.35 4.11
CA LYS A 69 -7.47 -15.19 4.15
C LYS A 69 -8.07 -15.35 2.75
N GLU A 70 -8.14 -14.28 1.98
CA GLU A 70 -8.58 -14.33 0.59
C GLU A 70 -7.65 -15.20 -0.27
N ALA A 71 -6.33 -15.08 -0.10
CA ALA A 71 -5.36 -15.92 -0.79
C ALA A 71 -5.55 -17.40 -0.44
N PHE A 72 -5.82 -17.74 0.83
CA PHE A 72 -6.13 -19.11 1.22
C PHE A 72 -7.40 -19.64 0.56
N SER A 73 -8.48 -18.86 0.48
CA SER A 73 -9.71 -19.30 -0.21
C SER A 73 -9.44 -19.58 -1.70
N MET A 74 -8.59 -18.78 -2.36
CA MET A 74 -8.20 -19.07 -3.74
C MET A 74 -7.29 -20.28 -3.86
N TYR A 75 -6.40 -20.48 -2.87
CA TYR A 75 -5.53 -21.65 -2.80
C TYR A 75 -6.34 -22.94 -2.59
N GLU A 76 -7.35 -22.96 -1.73
CA GLU A 76 -8.21 -24.12 -1.49
C GLU A 76 -8.88 -24.59 -2.80
N VAL A 77 -9.39 -23.66 -3.60
CA VAL A 77 -9.92 -23.97 -4.93
C VAL A 77 -8.83 -24.54 -5.85
N PHE A 78 -7.66 -23.92 -5.87
CA PHE A 78 -6.54 -24.42 -6.66
C PHE A 78 -6.15 -25.84 -6.22
N GLU A 79 -6.02 -26.09 -4.92
CA GLU A 79 -5.64 -27.37 -4.35
C GLU A 79 -6.63 -28.49 -4.69
N GLU A 80 -7.94 -28.22 -4.58
CA GLU A 80 -8.99 -29.16 -4.95
C GLU A 80 -8.80 -29.70 -6.37
N TYR A 81 -8.56 -28.78 -7.32
CA TYR A 81 -8.40 -29.11 -8.73
C TYR A 81 -7.00 -29.67 -9.05
N ALA A 82 -5.96 -29.18 -8.40
CA ALA A 82 -4.57 -29.64 -8.58
C ALA A 82 -4.34 -31.06 -8.06
N CYS A 83 -5.01 -31.42 -6.95
CA CYS A 83 -4.92 -32.73 -6.32
C CYS A 83 -5.99 -33.71 -6.80
N ARG A 84 -6.78 -33.35 -7.82
CA ARG A 84 -7.80 -34.22 -8.39
C ARG A 84 -7.16 -35.51 -8.92
N LYS A 85 -7.60 -36.64 -8.37
CA LYS A 85 -6.99 -37.97 -8.69
C LYS A 85 -7.29 -38.40 -10.12
N GLU A 86 -8.52 -38.14 -10.58
CA GLU A 86 -9.03 -38.62 -11.86
C GLU A 86 -9.89 -37.58 -12.55
N ILE A 87 -9.83 -37.57 -13.87
CA ILE A 87 -10.79 -36.91 -14.74
C ILE A 87 -11.32 -37.98 -15.66
N GLU A 88 -12.62 -38.33 -15.51
CA GLU A 88 -13.30 -39.43 -16.25
C GLU A 88 -12.57 -40.78 -16.17
N GLY A 89 -12.14 -41.17 -14.96
CA GLY A 89 -11.46 -42.42 -14.74
C GLY A 89 -9.98 -42.47 -15.13
N ILE A 90 -9.45 -41.33 -15.65
CA ILE A 90 -8.03 -41.24 -16.04
C ILE A 90 -7.26 -40.47 -14.98
N PRO A 91 -6.15 -41.06 -14.45
CA PRO A 91 -5.37 -40.39 -13.40
C PRO A 91 -4.72 -39.09 -13.86
N PHE A 92 -5.29 -37.94 -13.46
CA PHE A 92 -4.79 -36.60 -13.79
C PHE A 92 -3.40 -36.33 -13.19
N ILE A 93 -3.20 -36.76 -11.93
CA ILE A 93 -1.92 -36.54 -11.21
C ILE A 93 -0.74 -37.23 -11.90
N LYS A 94 -0.93 -38.40 -12.51
CA LYS A 94 0.14 -39.11 -13.22
C LYS A 94 0.71 -38.27 -14.36
N HIS A 95 -0.13 -37.47 -15.00
CA HIS A 95 0.26 -36.73 -16.21
C HIS A 95 0.76 -35.33 -15.90
N ILE A 96 0.23 -34.63 -14.89
CA ILE A 96 0.44 -33.19 -14.72
C ILE A 96 1.12 -32.81 -13.40
N LYS A 97 1.21 -33.68 -12.40
CA LYS A 97 1.99 -33.51 -11.14
C LYS A 97 1.85 -32.13 -10.48
N MET A 98 0.63 -31.59 -10.42
CA MET A 98 0.37 -30.28 -9.79
C MET A 98 0.34 -30.36 -8.24
N ASN A 99 0.15 -31.55 -7.68
CA ASN A 99 0.13 -31.77 -6.25
C ASN A 99 1.44 -31.33 -5.56
N GLU A 100 2.61 -31.61 -6.16
CA GLU A 100 3.91 -31.16 -5.63
C GLU A 100 3.97 -29.62 -5.53
N THR A 101 3.35 -28.94 -6.50
CA THR A 101 3.24 -27.48 -6.51
C THR A 101 2.28 -26.98 -5.42
N ALA A 102 1.15 -27.68 -5.24
CA ALA A 102 0.18 -27.33 -4.20
C ALA A 102 0.79 -27.46 -2.79
N ASP A 103 1.53 -28.54 -2.52
CA ASP A 103 2.20 -28.72 -1.23
C ASP A 103 3.22 -27.61 -0.94
N SER A 104 4.07 -27.28 -1.92
CA SER A 104 5.04 -26.17 -1.80
C SER A 104 4.37 -24.81 -1.57
N ASP A 105 3.28 -24.54 -2.29
CA ASP A 105 2.55 -23.28 -2.15
C ASP A 105 1.84 -23.20 -0.80
N ARG A 106 1.31 -24.32 -0.29
CA ARG A 106 0.72 -24.43 1.06
C ARG A 106 1.73 -24.04 2.14
N GLU A 107 2.93 -24.60 2.07
CA GLU A 107 3.98 -24.31 3.04
C GLU A 107 4.36 -22.83 3.04
N LEU A 108 4.46 -22.20 1.86
CA LEU A 108 4.75 -20.78 1.72
C LEU A 108 3.64 -19.92 2.35
N LEU A 109 2.37 -20.22 2.06
CA LEU A 109 1.22 -19.50 2.63
C LEU A 109 1.16 -19.64 4.16
N HIS A 110 1.39 -20.84 4.70
CA HIS A 110 1.43 -21.08 6.14
C HIS A 110 2.61 -20.37 6.83
N ARG A 111 3.78 -20.31 6.18
CA ARG A 111 4.92 -19.53 6.68
C ARG A 111 4.57 -18.05 6.77
N LEU A 112 3.95 -17.47 5.73
CA LEU A 112 3.53 -16.07 5.73
C LEU A 112 2.49 -15.81 6.83
N ARG A 113 1.52 -16.72 7.02
CA ARG A 113 0.53 -16.63 8.10
C ARG A 113 1.20 -16.55 9.47
N LYS A 114 2.13 -17.45 9.76
CA LYS A 114 2.86 -17.47 11.03
C LYS A 114 3.60 -16.17 11.30
N LEU A 115 4.28 -15.62 10.29
CA LEU A 115 5.03 -14.38 10.45
C LEU A 115 4.11 -13.17 10.67
N LEU A 116 2.97 -13.11 9.99
CA LEU A 116 1.96 -12.08 10.21
C LEU A 116 1.28 -12.20 11.59
N GLU A 117 1.05 -13.43 12.09
CA GLU A 117 0.50 -13.66 13.42
C GLU A 117 1.48 -13.28 14.53
N SER A 118 2.77 -13.51 14.32
CA SER A 118 3.83 -13.11 15.28
C SER A 118 4.21 -11.62 15.16
N GLY A 119 3.79 -10.93 14.11
CA GLY A 119 4.20 -9.55 13.83
C GLY A 119 5.65 -9.41 13.39
N ASP A 120 6.29 -10.50 12.93
CA ASP A 120 7.69 -10.51 12.47
C ASP A 120 7.80 -10.03 11.02
N ILE A 121 7.56 -8.73 10.83
CA ILE A 121 7.64 -8.08 9.51
C ILE A 121 9.07 -8.02 8.98
N ASP A 122 10.07 -8.01 9.85
CA ASP A 122 11.48 -7.99 9.45
C ASP A 122 11.88 -9.28 8.74
N THR A 123 11.39 -10.41 9.23
CA THR A 123 11.58 -11.69 8.54
C THR A 123 10.78 -11.73 7.24
N ILE A 124 9.58 -11.14 7.18
CA ILE A 124 8.82 -11.02 5.92
C ILE A 124 9.64 -10.23 4.88
N ALA A 125 10.17 -9.06 5.28
CA ALA A 125 10.97 -8.19 4.41
C ALA A 125 12.23 -8.86 3.84
N LYS A 126 12.87 -9.73 4.62
CA LYS A 126 14.12 -10.42 4.26
C LYS A 126 13.92 -11.75 3.55
N SER A 127 12.70 -12.28 3.54
CA SER A 127 12.42 -13.61 2.98
C SER A 127 12.19 -13.56 1.47
N ASP A 128 12.58 -14.64 0.79
CA ASP A 128 12.18 -14.86 -0.60
C ASP A 128 10.80 -15.51 -0.65
N TRP A 129 9.86 -14.85 -1.31
CA TRP A 129 8.46 -15.24 -1.47
C TRP A 129 8.18 -15.81 -2.86
N LYS A 130 9.19 -16.42 -3.49
CA LYS A 130 9.05 -17.00 -4.82
C LYS A 130 8.28 -18.30 -4.77
N PHE A 131 7.23 -18.35 -5.53
CA PHE A 131 6.47 -19.57 -5.78
C PHE A 131 7.22 -20.48 -6.77
N SER A 132 7.14 -21.77 -6.56
CA SER A 132 7.66 -22.77 -7.50
C SER A 132 7.04 -22.59 -8.89
N THR A 133 7.74 -23.00 -9.93
CA THR A 133 7.21 -22.94 -11.31
C THR A 133 6.26 -24.12 -11.54
N ILE A 134 5.04 -23.85 -12.03
CA ILE A 134 4.17 -24.91 -12.53
C ILE A 134 4.82 -25.60 -13.73
N LYS A 135 4.87 -26.91 -13.71
CA LYS A 135 5.25 -27.70 -14.89
C LYS A 135 4.31 -27.38 -16.04
N ARG A 136 4.83 -27.14 -17.23
CA ARG A 136 4.02 -26.86 -18.42
C ARG A 136 3.12 -28.04 -18.73
N PHE A 137 1.93 -27.73 -19.27
CA PHE A 137 1.04 -28.76 -19.78
C PHE A 137 1.78 -29.61 -20.83
N PRO A 138 1.73 -30.97 -20.73
CA PRO A 138 2.44 -31.85 -21.67
C PRO A 138 1.90 -31.66 -23.10
N THR A 139 2.82 -31.41 -24.03
CA THR A 139 2.48 -31.23 -25.48
C THR A 139 3.13 -32.28 -26.38
N ASN A 140 3.79 -33.28 -25.76
CA ASN A 140 4.50 -34.30 -26.54
C ASN A 140 3.52 -35.26 -27.25
N LYS A 141 3.99 -35.85 -28.37
CA LYS A 141 3.18 -36.77 -29.19
C LYS A 141 2.68 -37.98 -28.39
N ALA A 142 3.50 -38.52 -27.47
CA ALA A 142 3.13 -39.66 -26.63
C ALA A 142 1.95 -39.34 -25.70
N PHE A 143 1.94 -38.19 -25.07
CA PHE A 143 0.81 -37.74 -24.25
C PHE A 143 -0.45 -37.53 -25.11
N ASN A 144 -0.32 -36.85 -26.24
CA ASN A 144 -1.43 -36.60 -27.15
C ASN A 144 -2.04 -37.89 -27.75
N ALA A 145 -1.24 -38.91 -28.00
CA ALA A 145 -1.68 -40.18 -28.49
C ALA A 145 -2.28 -41.13 -27.41
N SER A 146 -2.03 -40.82 -26.14
CA SER A 146 -2.49 -41.64 -25.02
C SER A 146 -3.88 -41.30 -24.49
N LEU A 147 -4.48 -40.22 -24.96
CA LEU A 147 -5.77 -39.68 -24.52
C LEU A 147 -6.66 -39.35 -25.70
N ASP A 148 -7.96 -39.64 -25.56
CA ASP A 148 -8.97 -39.13 -26.47
C ASP A 148 -9.01 -37.59 -26.46
N ASP A 149 -9.41 -36.99 -27.58
CA ASP A 149 -9.41 -35.56 -27.77
C ASP A 149 -10.27 -34.83 -26.70
N ASP A 150 -11.45 -35.36 -26.37
CA ASP A 150 -12.33 -34.80 -25.35
C ASP A 150 -11.72 -34.81 -23.96
N ILE A 151 -11.03 -35.87 -23.59
CA ILE A 151 -10.33 -35.99 -22.32
C ILE A 151 -9.15 -35.05 -22.26
N ARG A 152 -8.42 -34.91 -23.35
CA ARG A 152 -7.29 -33.97 -23.46
C ARG A 152 -7.76 -32.53 -23.29
N ILE A 153 -8.92 -32.16 -23.87
CA ILE A 153 -9.53 -30.83 -23.68
C ILE A 153 -9.85 -30.63 -22.19
N LYS A 154 -10.52 -31.55 -21.54
CA LYS A 154 -10.84 -31.48 -20.09
C LYS A 154 -9.60 -31.35 -19.21
N PHE A 155 -8.52 -32.05 -19.52
CA PHE A 155 -7.24 -31.93 -18.82
C PHE A 155 -6.63 -30.53 -19.00
N LYS A 156 -6.68 -29.99 -20.23
CA LYS A 156 -6.20 -28.66 -20.53
C LYS A 156 -7.00 -27.57 -19.82
N ASP A 157 -8.32 -27.73 -19.79
CA ASP A 157 -9.22 -26.79 -19.11
C ASP A 157 -9.00 -26.82 -17.59
N ASN A 158 -8.87 -28.00 -16.99
CA ASN A 158 -8.53 -28.14 -15.58
C ASN A 158 -7.16 -27.52 -15.25
N TYR A 159 -6.18 -27.72 -16.11
CA TYR A 159 -4.85 -27.11 -15.95
C TYR A 159 -4.94 -25.56 -16.04
N ALA A 160 -5.65 -25.02 -17.02
CA ALA A 160 -5.83 -23.59 -17.20
C ALA A 160 -6.57 -22.97 -16.01
N PHE A 161 -7.58 -23.67 -15.49
CA PHE A 161 -8.30 -23.30 -14.29
C PHE A 161 -7.37 -23.22 -13.07
N CYS A 162 -6.61 -24.27 -12.82
CA CYS A 162 -5.59 -24.30 -11.75
C CYS A 162 -4.59 -23.15 -11.87
N ALA A 163 -4.05 -22.93 -13.07
CA ALA A 163 -3.10 -21.85 -13.31
C ALA A 163 -3.70 -20.47 -13.03
N SER A 164 -4.97 -20.25 -13.41
CA SER A 164 -5.69 -18.98 -13.16
C SER A 164 -5.84 -18.71 -11.66
N TYR A 165 -6.31 -19.68 -10.87
CA TYR A 165 -6.47 -19.51 -9.42
C TYR A 165 -5.14 -19.34 -8.71
N ARG A 166 -4.11 -20.09 -9.15
CA ARG A 166 -2.77 -19.92 -8.63
C ARG A 166 -2.23 -18.50 -8.85
N ASN A 167 -2.43 -17.93 -10.01
CA ASN A 167 -2.00 -16.57 -10.28
C ASN A 167 -2.72 -15.57 -9.37
N LYS A 168 -4.03 -15.72 -9.12
CA LYS A 168 -4.79 -14.84 -8.22
C LYS A 168 -4.17 -14.79 -6.82
N TYR A 169 -3.94 -15.95 -6.17
CA TYR A 169 -3.37 -15.89 -4.82
C TYR A 169 -1.89 -15.47 -4.80
N LYS A 170 -1.12 -15.74 -5.85
CA LYS A 170 0.24 -15.21 -5.99
C LYS A 170 0.25 -13.69 -6.04
N ASP A 171 -0.66 -13.09 -6.79
CA ASP A 171 -0.80 -11.63 -6.89
C ASP A 171 -1.21 -11.03 -5.54
N ILE A 172 -2.06 -11.73 -4.77
CA ILE A 172 -2.41 -11.30 -3.42
C ILE A 172 -1.19 -11.37 -2.49
N VAL A 173 -0.44 -12.48 -2.53
CA VAL A 173 0.78 -12.63 -1.72
C VAL A 173 1.82 -11.58 -2.09
N ALA A 174 2.03 -11.30 -3.39
CA ALA A 174 2.92 -10.24 -3.83
C ALA A 174 2.52 -8.90 -3.22
N LYS A 175 1.24 -8.53 -3.27
CA LYS A 175 0.74 -7.29 -2.65
C LYS A 175 0.95 -7.25 -1.13
N ILE A 176 0.84 -8.40 -0.44
CA ILE A 176 1.13 -8.48 1.00
C ILE A 176 2.62 -8.26 1.26
N THR A 177 3.48 -8.92 0.51
CA THR A 177 4.94 -8.81 0.70
C THR A 177 5.47 -7.44 0.32
N ASP A 178 4.86 -6.79 -0.67
CA ASP A 178 5.17 -5.39 -1.04
C ASP A 178 4.84 -4.40 0.08
N MET A 179 3.82 -4.67 0.91
CA MET A 179 3.53 -3.84 2.09
C MET A 179 4.68 -3.89 3.12
N PHE A 180 5.46 -4.96 3.13
CA PHE A 180 6.56 -5.21 4.06
C PHE A 180 7.88 -5.44 3.32
N ASN A 181 8.12 -4.69 2.24
CA ASN A 181 9.36 -4.78 1.46
C ASN A 181 10.59 -4.20 2.19
N ASN A 182 10.38 -3.51 3.30
CA ASN A 182 11.41 -2.93 4.15
C ASN A 182 11.29 -3.44 5.59
N THR A 183 12.43 -3.54 6.28
CA THR A 183 12.45 -3.82 7.73
C THR A 183 11.83 -2.68 8.52
N LYS A 184 11.40 -2.97 9.75
CA LYS A 184 10.83 -1.97 10.67
C LYS A 184 11.73 -0.75 10.84
N LEU A 185 13.05 -0.99 10.92
CA LEU A 185 14.05 0.07 11.03
C LEU A 185 14.05 0.98 9.81
N ILE A 186 14.12 0.41 8.60
CA ILE A 186 14.12 1.17 7.34
C ILE A 186 12.79 1.92 7.16
N MET A 187 11.66 1.31 7.52
CA MET A 187 10.36 1.98 7.45
C MET A 187 10.32 3.20 8.37
N LYS A 188 10.89 3.10 9.58
CA LYS A 188 10.98 4.23 10.50
C LYS A 188 11.92 5.32 9.98
N GLU A 189 13.07 4.95 9.44
CA GLU A 189 14.02 5.90 8.81
C GLU A 189 13.35 6.64 7.65
N ASN A 190 12.60 5.94 6.79
CA ASN A 190 11.85 6.55 5.70
C ASN A 190 10.75 7.51 6.19
N MET A 191 10.09 7.20 7.31
CA MET A 191 9.13 8.12 7.92
C MET A 191 9.78 9.41 8.43
N LEU A 192 10.93 9.29 9.11
CA LEU A 192 11.69 10.45 9.58
C LEU A 192 12.24 11.29 8.42
N GLU A 193 12.65 10.66 7.33
CA GLU A 193 13.07 11.39 6.13
C GLU A 193 11.88 12.11 5.48
N SER A 194 10.71 11.48 5.44
CA SER A 194 9.47 12.11 4.96
C SER A 194 9.08 13.31 5.83
N ASP A 195 9.28 13.24 7.14
CA ASP A 195 9.07 14.36 8.06
C ASP A 195 10.01 15.54 7.76
N ARG A 196 11.30 15.27 7.50
CA ARG A 196 12.26 16.31 7.10
C ARG A 196 11.83 17.00 5.80
N ILE A 197 11.44 16.21 4.79
CA ILE A 197 10.96 16.74 3.51
C ILE A 197 9.70 17.58 3.72
N PHE A 198 8.75 17.09 4.51
CA PHE A 198 7.51 17.81 4.84
C PHE A 198 7.80 19.14 5.56
N THR A 199 8.69 19.13 6.55
CA THR A 199 9.09 20.34 7.29
C THR A 199 9.67 21.40 6.36
N VAL A 200 10.54 21.00 5.42
CA VAL A 200 11.12 21.92 4.45
C VAL A 200 10.05 22.46 3.49
N LEU A 201 9.12 21.63 3.02
CA LEU A 201 8.01 22.07 2.19
C LEU A 201 7.10 23.08 2.89
N CYS A 202 6.79 22.85 4.18
CA CYS A 202 6.00 23.82 4.97
C CYS A 202 6.74 25.14 5.12
N ARG A 203 8.04 25.14 5.39
CA ARG A 203 8.87 26.35 5.47
C ARG A 203 8.85 27.13 4.15
N VAL A 204 8.97 26.45 3.01
CA VAL A 204 8.86 27.10 1.69
C VAL A 204 7.47 27.73 1.51
N CYS A 205 6.40 27.07 1.93
CA CYS A 205 5.05 27.64 1.86
C CYS A 205 4.89 28.88 2.77
N GLU A 206 5.48 28.86 3.97
CA GLU A 206 5.50 30.01 4.88
C GLU A 206 6.29 31.20 4.29
N ASP A 207 7.41 30.95 3.64
CA ASP A 207 8.21 32.00 2.98
C ASP A 207 7.46 32.59 1.78
N ILE A 208 6.77 31.76 0.99
CA ILE A 208 5.89 32.25 -0.08
C ILE A 208 4.79 33.14 0.49
N ASP A 209 4.20 32.77 1.63
CA ASP A 209 3.16 33.59 2.27
C ASP A 209 3.71 34.91 2.76
N LYS A 210 4.87 34.94 3.42
CA LYS A 210 5.56 36.19 3.84
C LYS A 210 5.83 37.11 2.67
N ILE A 211 6.47 36.62 1.60
CA ILE A 211 6.76 37.40 0.41
C ILE A 211 5.46 37.92 -0.21
N SER A 212 4.42 37.09 -0.28
CA SER A 212 3.11 37.51 -0.78
C SER A 212 2.49 38.62 0.06
N GLN A 213 2.59 38.57 1.39
CA GLN A 213 2.09 39.57 2.31
C GLN A 213 2.88 40.89 2.17
N GLU A 214 4.20 40.84 2.11
CA GLU A 214 5.06 41.98 1.90
C GLU A 214 4.70 42.72 0.58
N MET A 215 4.56 41.99 -0.53
CA MET A 215 4.16 42.55 -1.82
C MET A 215 2.75 43.18 -1.78
N LYS A 216 1.82 42.62 -1.01
CA LYS A 216 0.48 43.17 -0.83
C LYS A 216 0.51 44.46 -0.01
N LEU A 217 1.30 44.49 1.06
CA LEU A 217 1.49 45.70 1.88
C LEU A 217 2.09 46.87 1.05
N GLU A 218 3.12 46.58 0.25
CA GLU A 218 3.72 47.59 -0.65
C GLU A 218 2.71 48.17 -1.65
N ARG A 219 1.76 47.35 -2.11
CA ARG A 219 0.73 47.74 -3.07
C ARG A 219 -0.56 48.23 -2.43
N ASN A 220 -0.64 48.29 -1.10
CA ASN A 220 -1.87 48.55 -0.33
C ASN A 220 -3.05 47.70 -0.84
N GLY A 221 -2.79 46.40 -1.17
CA GLY A 221 -3.76 45.49 -1.77
C GLY A 221 -4.14 44.36 -0.83
N VAL A 222 -5.43 43.99 -0.85
CA VAL A 222 -5.99 42.82 -0.18
C VAL A 222 -6.67 41.95 -1.24
N THR A 223 -6.42 40.65 -1.23
CA THR A 223 -7.08 39.71 -2.13
C THR A 223 -8.35 39.14 -1.51
N PHE A 224 -9.27 38.60 -2.33
CA PHE A 224 -10.46 37.90 -1.82
C PHE A 224 -10.10 36.75 -0.89
N SER A 225 -9.02 36.03 -1.18
CA SER A 225 -8.52 34.93 -0.32
C SER A 225 -8.07 35.43 1.06
N ASP A 226 -7.51 36.63 1.16
CA ASP A 226 -7.14 37.21 2.46
C ASP A 226 -8.39 37.55 3.29
N VAL A 227 -9.45 38.08 2.63
CA VAL A 227 -10.73 38.37 3.28
C VAL A 227 -11.39 37.06 3.80
N GLU A 228 -11.31 35.98 3.02
CA GLU A 228 -11.80 34.65 3.46
C GLU A 228 -11.03 34.11 4.66
N ILE A 229 -9.71 34.30 4.70
CA ILE A 229 -8.87 33.87 5.82
C ILE A 229 -9.24 34.69 7.07
N MET A 230 -9.29 36.03 6.95
CA MET A 230 -9.68 36.90 8.06
C MET A 230 -11.09 36.58 8.60
N ALA A 231 -12.06 36.33 7.71
CA ALA A 231 -13.40 35.97 8.09
C ALA A 231 -13.42 34.61 8.83
N ARG A 232 -12.62 33.66 8.38
CA ARG A 232 -12.50 32.32 9.00
C ARG A 232 -11.86 32.40 10.38
N GLU A 233 -10.78 33.15 10.54
CA GLU A 233 -10.13 33.38 11.84
C GLU A 233 -11.07 34.03 12.86
N LEU A 234 -11.97 34.91 12.42
CA LEU A 234 -12.98 35.53 13.27
C LEU A 234 -14.12 34.58 13.65
N LEU A 235 -14.46 33.62 12.81
CA LEU A 235 -15.60 32.73 12.98
C LEU A 235 -15.27 31.41 13.67
N VAL A 236 -14.04 30.92 13.56
CA VAL A 236 -13.61 29.62 14.11
C VAL A 236 -12.99 29.83 15.48
N LYS A 237 -13.66 29.35 16.52
CA LYS A 237 -13.12 29.30 17.88
C LYS A 237 -12.14 28.14 18.01
N ASP A 238 -11.06 28.34 18.79
CA ASP A 238 -10.02 27.33 19.05
C ASP A 238 -10.54 25.96 19.49
N THR A 239 -11.68 25.90 20.17
CA THR A 239 -12.31 24.68 20.68
C THR A 239 -13.08 23.87 19.62
N GLU A 240 -13.46 24.45 18.49
CA GLU A 240 -14.26 23.79 17.45
C GLU A 240 -13.42 22.99 16.46
N TRP A 241 -12.13 23.33 16.32
CA TRP A 241 -11.24 22.67 15.39
C TRP A 241 -10.95 21.20 15.75
N THR A 242 -10.89 20.87 17.02
CA THR A 242 -10.66 19.49 17.50
C THR A 242 -11.84 18.55 17.25
N CYS A 243 -13.08 19.07 17.14
CA CYS A 243 -14.28 18.26 16.93
C CYS A 243 -14.48 17.85 15.46
N SER A 244 -14.05 18.66 14.50
CA SER A 244 -14.30 18.39 13.06
C SER A 244 -13.41 17.29 12.48
N HIS A 245 -12.20 17.06 13.01
CA HIS A 245 -11.27 16.03 12.53
C HIS A 245 -11.56 14.64 13.12
N GLY A 246 -12.24 14.56 14.29
CA GLY A 246 -12.72 13.31 14.85
C GLY A 246 -13.90 12.70 14.07
N ALA A 247 -14.72 13.54 13.41
CA ALA A 247 -15.92 13.10 12.69
C ALA A 247 -15.63 12.43 11.33
N LEU A 248 -14.48 12.70 10.70
CA LEU A 248 -14.11 12.09 9.42
C LEU A 248 -13.61 10.64 9.55
N ARG A 249 -13.20 10.20 10.74
CA ARG A 249 -12.85 8.79 11.01
C ARG A 249 -14.05 7.87 11.28
N GLY A 250 -15.25 8.45 11.54
CA GLY A 250 -16.44 7.69 11.97
C GLY A 250 -17.41 7.26 10.87
N ASN A 251 -17.35 7.82 9.66
CA ASN A 251 -18.39 7.60 8.65
C ASN A 251 -18.07 6.59 7.53
N SER A 252 -16.89 5.97 7.54
CA SER A 252 -16.55 4.92 6.54
C SER A 252 -17.07 3.52 6.91
N GLN A 253 -17.73 3.33 8.06
CA GLN A 253 -18.21 2.01 8.50
C GLN A 253 -19.73 1.83 8.55
N LYS A 254 -20.53 2.78 8.04
CA LYS A 254 -22.01 2.67 8.08
C LYS A 254 -22.71 2.68 6.72
N GLN A 255 -22.06 2.21 5.65
CA GLN A 255 -22.73 1.90 4.38
C GLN A 255 -22.29 0.53 3.86
N ALA A 256 -22.63 -0.52 4.58
CA ALA A 256 -22.71 -1.90 4.09
C ALA A 256 -23.67 -2.67 5.00
N LEU A 257 -24.96 -2.49 4.75
CA LEU A 257 -26.05 -3.41 5.05
C LEU A 257 -26.96 -3.45 3.85
#